data_70941f1b23e2c1316d89921bf5f68b3e
#
_entry.id   70941f1b23e2c1316d89921bf5f68b3e
#
_cell.length_a   1.000
_cell.length_b   1.000
_cell.length_c   1.000
_cell.angle_alpha   90.00
_cell.angle_beta   90.00
_cell.angle_gamma   90.00
#
_symmetry.space_group_name_H-M   'P 1'
#
loop_
_entity.id
_entity.type
_entity.pdbx_description
1 polymer ?
#
loop_
_entity_poly.entity_id
_entity_poly.type
_entity_poly.pdbx_seq_one_letter_code
_entity_poly.pdbx_strand_id
1 'polypeptide(L)'
;ISLGLVGSEMCIRDRIETAKNISMLNIAMKMFFVVTVPVIFGMIVRSLMTNFIISKTLIIQRLSIILFLIVFIAIYLEEWDRIVSYITRAGLIAFILNMTMIFVGYYVAKFWTSGIAQRKCISLECGLQNGTLAVFVTTQLFDDIVFMVPTAAYALIMFCTSIIFVLIVRKIN
;
A
#
# COMPACT_ATOMS: atom_id res chain seq x y z
N ILE A 1 -40.05 -5.52 -2.56
CA ILE A 1 -38.73 -5.55 -3.27
C ILE A 1 -38.15 -4.14 -3.43
N SER A 2 -38.95 -3.07 -3.46
CA SER A 2 -38.51 -1.69 -3.63
C SER A 2 -37.87 -1.04 -2.38
N LEU A 3 -38.18 -1.50 -1.18
CA LEU A 3 -37.67 -0.91 0.07
C LEU A 3 -36.20 -1.17 0.35
N GLY A 4 -35.63 -2.27 -0.18
CA GLY A 4 -34.21 -2.58 -0.02
C GLY A 4 -33.27 -1.73 -0.89
N LEU A 5 -33.75 -1.30 -2.06
CA LEU A 5 -33.00 -0.44 -2.97
C LEU A 5 -32.90 1.02 -2.47
N VAL A 6 -34.01 1.54 -1.92
CA VAL A 6 -34.06 2.91 -1.36
C VAL A 6 -33.12 3.05 -0.15
N GLY A 7 -33.01 2.03 0.70
CA GLY A 7 -32.09 2.03 1.83
C GLY A 7 -30.62 2.02 1.41
N SER A 8 -30.26 1.29 0.34
CA SER A 8 -28.89 1.25 -0.18
C SER A 8 -28.47 2.55 -0.88
N GLU A 9 -29.38 3.19 -1.61
CA GLU A 9 -29.12 4.49 -2.23
C GLU A 9 -28.97 5.61 -1.19
N MET A 10 -29.76 5.58 -0.12
CA MET A 10 -29.65 6.54 0.98
C MET A 10 -28.31 6.41 1.71
N CYS A 11 -27.86 5.18 2.00
CA CYS A 11 -26.54 4.93 2.59
C CYS A 11 -25.36 5.37 1.69
N ILE A 12 -25.49 5.21 0.37
CA ILE A 12 -24.47 5.67 -0.58
C ILE A 12 -24.43 7.20 -0.65
N ARG A 13 -25.61 7.83 -0.64
CA ARG A 13 -25.74 9.29 -0.70
C ARG A 13 -25.19 9.98 0.55
N ASP A 14 -25.50 9.48 1.75
CA ASP A 14 -24.95 9.99 3.00
C ASP A 14 -23.42 9.86 3.05
N ARG A 15 -22.86 8.77 2.51
CA ARG A 15 -21.40 8.58 2.42
C ARG A 15 -20.73 9.52 1.44
N ILE A 16 -21.40 9.86 0.34
CA ILE A 16 -20.92 10.85 -0.64
C ILE A 16 -21.00 12.27 -0.08
N GLU A 17 -22.05 12.59 0.70
CA GLU A 17 -22.18 13.90 1.35
C GLU A 17 -21.15 14.11 2.46
N THR A 18 -20.83 13.08 3.21
CA THR A 18 -19.73 13.11 4.22
C THR A 18 -18.38 13.38 3.55
N ALA A 19 -18.13 12.79 2.39
CA ALA A 19 -16.92 13.05 1.60
C ALA A 19 -16.85 14.46 1.00
N LYS A 20 -17.98 15.12 0.78
CA LYS A 20 -18.04 16.49 0.22
C LYS A 20 -17.54 17.59 1.16
N ASN A 21 -17.58 17.36 2.46
CA ASN A 21 -17.13 18.33 3.46
C ASN A 21 -15.63 18.22 3.81
N ILE A 22 -14.90 17.32 3.12
CA ILE A 22 -13.49 17.09 3.40
C ILE A 22 -12.66 17.98 2.48
N SER A 23 -11.88 18.87 3.08
CA SER A 23 -10.90 19.67 2.35
C SER A 23 -9.78 18.78 1.79
N MET A 24 -9.82 18.46 0.50
CA MET A 24 -8.78 17.71 -0.19
C MET A 24 -7.39 18.32 0.00
N LEU A 25 -7.31 19.66 0.11
CA LEU A 25 -6.06 20.35 0.39
C LEU A 25 -5.50 19.99 1.77
N ASN A 26 -6.37 19.88 2.76
CA ASN A 26 -5.97 19.54 4.13
C ASN A 26 -5.40 18.12 4.21
N ILE A 27 -6.01 17.18 3.50
CA ILE A 27 -5.51 15.80 3.39
C ILE A 27 -4.18 15.77 2.65
N ALA A 28 -4.08 16.45 1.52
CA ALA A 28 -2.84 16.52 0.73
C ALA A 28 -1.68 17.10 1.56
N MET A 29 -1.93 18.14 2.33
CA MET A 29 -0.93 18.73 3.23
C MET A 29 -0.52 17.76 4.34
N LYS A 30 -1.47 17.08 4.98
CA LYS A 30 -1.14 16.05 6.00
C LYS A 30 -0.31 14.92 5.40
N MET A 31 -0.69 14.41 4.22
CA MET A 31 0.06 13.37 3.51
C MET A 31 1.48 13.84 3.16
N PHE A 32 1.59 15.06 2.65
CA PHE A 32 2.89 15.65 2.33
C PHE A 32 3.79 15.68 3.57
N PHE A 33 3.32 16.17 4.69
CA PHE A 33 4.13 16.23 5.91
C PHE A 33 4.49 14.83 6.44
N VAL A 34 3.54 13.90 6.47
CA VAL A 34 3.78 12.54 6.99
C VAL A 34 4.82 11.78 6.17
N VAL A 35 4.89 12.03 4.85
CA VAL A 35 5.88 11.38 3.98
C VAL A 35 7.16 12.18 3.90
N THR A 36 7.08 13.49 3.67
CA THR A 36 8.25 14.33 3.34
C THR A 36 9.13 14.60 4.56
N VAL A 37 8.53 14.87 5.73
CA VAL A 37 9.31 15.19 6.94
C VAL A 37 10.22 14.04 7.37
N PRO A 38 9.77 12.77 7.48
CA PRO A 38 10.66 11.67 7.83
C PRO A 38 11.75 11.43 6.80
N VAL A 39 11.45 11.61 5.49
CA VAL A 39 12.43 11.44 4.42
C VAL A 39 13.52 12.51 4.52
N ILE A 40 13.14 13.79 4.65
CA ILE A 40 14.11 14.89 4.82
C ILE A 40 14.96 14.67 6.07
N PHE A 41 14.32 14.31 7.19
CA PHE A 41 15.03 14.00 8.43
C PHE A 41 16.04 12.87 8.24
N GLY A 42 15.64 11.77 7.60
CA GLY A 42 16.52 10.65 7.27
C GLY A 42 17.69 11.06 6.38
N MET A 43 17.45 11.94 5.39
CA MET A 43 18.51 12.48 4.52
C MET A 43 19.51 13.35 5.30
N ILE A 44 19.02 14.20 6.19
CA ILE A 44 19.87 15.04 7.05
C ILE A 44 20.74 14.16 7.96
N VAL A 45 20.13 13.20 8.66
CA VAL A 45 20.87 12.28 9.55
C VAL A 45 21.92 11.50 8.75
N ARG A 46 21.59 11.02 7.55
CA ARG A 46 22.53 10.33 6.68
C ARG A 46 23.68 11.24 6.24
N SER A 47 23.41 12.50 5.93
CA SER A 47 24.45 13.45 5.51
C SER A 47 25.39 13.83 6.66
N LEU A 48 24.87 13.98 7.87
CA LEU A 48 25.65 14.33 9.06
C LEU A 48 26.47 13.15 9.62
N MET A 49 25.94 11.92 9.51
CA MET A 49 26.51 10.71 10.12
C MET A 49 26.76 9.60 9.11
N THR A 50 27.26 9.94 7.92
CA THR A 50 27.40 9.01 6.79
C THR A 50 28.14 7.73 7.16
N ASN A 51 29.31 7.83 7.80
CA ASN A 51 30.15 6.68 8.15
C ASN A 51 29.46 5.76 9.19
N PHE A 52 28.76 6.33 10.16
CA PHE A 52 28.00 5.58 11.16
C PHE A 52 26.85 4.84 10.51
N ILE A 53 26.06 5.52 9.68
CA ILE A 53 24.90 4.95 8.99
C ILE A 53 25.34 3.82 8.05
N ILE A 54 26.40 4.00 7.25
CA ILE A 54 26.91 2.97 6.36
C ILE A 54 27.36 1.74 7.15
N SER A 55 28.10 1.93 8.25
CA SER A 55 28.56 0.82 9.08
C SER A 55 27.43 0.04 9.76
N LYS A 56 26.29 0.68 10.03
CA LYS A 56 25.13 0.08 10.73
C LYS A 56 23.94 -0.21 9.80
N THR A 57 24.12 -0.07 8.49
CA THR A 57 23.02 -0.25 7.50
C THR A 57 22.25 -1.57 7.69
N LEU A 58 22.96 -2.67 7.89
CA LEU A 58 22.32 -3.99 8.08
C LEU A 58 21.46 -4.06 9.36
N ILE A 59 21.92 -3.42 10.44
CA ILE A 59 21.17 -3.39 11.71
C ILE A 59 19.93 -2.53 11.54
N ILE A 60 20.05 -1.35 10.93
CA ILE A 60 18.95 -0.42 10.67
C ILE A 60 17.89 -1.10 9.79
N GLN A 61 18.31 -1.77 8.70
CA GLN A 61 17.40 -2.50 7.82
C GLN A 61 16.66 -3.63 8.55
N ARG A 62 17.38 -4.45 9.35
CA ARG A 62 16.75 -5.50 10.14
C ARG A 62 15.74 -4.96 11.15
N LEU A 63 16.09 -3.89 11.85
CA LEU A 63 15.19 -3.25 12.81
C LEU A 63 13.94 -2.71 12.12
N SER A 64 14.09 -2.05 10.97
CA SER A 64 12.96 -1.56 10.17
C SER A 64 12.03 -2.68 9.72
N ILE A 65 12.59 -3.82 9.27
CA ILE A 65 11.81 -4.99 8.87
C ILE A 65 11.06 -5.58 10.08
N ILE A 66 11.71 -5.70 11.23
CA ILE A 66 11.09 -6.23 12.45
C ILE A 66 9.94 -5.33 12.89
N LEU A 67 10.15 -4.01 12.94
CA LEU A 67 9.10 -3.05 13.30
C LEU A 67 7.93 -3.10 12.31
N PHE A 68 8.23 -3.18 11.02
CA PHE A 68 7.20 -3.36 9.99
C PHE A 68 6.39 -4.63 10.21
N LEU A 69 7.06 -5.76 10.47
CA LEU A 69 6.39 -7.04 10.71
C LEU A 69 5.52 -7.03 11.97
N ILE A 70 5.97 -6.37 13.04
CA ILE A 70 5.17 -6.25 14.28
C ILE A 70 3.87 -5.49 13.99
N VAL A 71 3.95 -4.33 13.35
CA VAL A 71 2.76 -3.53 13.00
C VAL A 71 1.85 -4.29 12.03
N PHE A 72 2.45 -4.91 11.01
CA PHE A 72 1.73 -5.71 10.03
C PHE A 72 0.93 -6.83 10.69
N ILE A 73 1.58 -7.65 11.52
CA ILE A 73 0.94 -8.77 12.22
C ILE A 73 -0.16 -8.26 13.15
N ALA A 74 0.07 -7.15 13.89
CA ALA A 74 -0.92 -6.60 14.81
C ALA A 74 -2.22 -6.24 14.07
N ILE A 75 -2.15 -5.56 12.91
CA ILE A 75 -3.32 -5.21 12.10
C ILE A 75 -4.07 -6.47 11.63
N TYR A 76 -3.34 -7.50 11.19
CA TYR A 76 -3.98 -8.72 10.70
C TYR A 76 -4.60 -9.57 11.79
N LEU A 77 -4.03 -9.58 13.00
CA LEU A 77 -4.63 -10.29 14.14
C LEU A 77 -5.93 -9.64 14.59
N GLU A 78 -6.03 -8.32 14.52
CA GLU A 78 -7.21 -7.58 14.95
C GLU A 78 -8.37 -7.70 13.95
N GLU A 79 -8.09 -7.62 12.65
CA GLU A 79 -9.11 -7.51 11.61
C GLU A 79 -9.23 -8.78 10.73
N TRP A 80 -8.73 -9.92 11.19
CA TRP A 80 -8.59 -11.13 10.39
C TRP A 80 -9.91 -11.59 9.72
N ASP A 81 -10.99 -11.67 10.48
CA ASP A 81 -12.27 -12.18 9.97
C ASP A 81 -12.86 -11.28 8.89
N ARG A 82 -12.70 -9.97 9.05
CA ARG A 82 -13.15 -8.98 8.07
C ARG A 82 -12.30 -9.03 6.79
N ILE A 83 -10.98 -9.16 6.94
CA ILE A 83 -10.05 -9.28 5.83
C ILE A 83 -10.35 -10.53 5.02
N VAL A 84 -10.55 -11.68 5.66
CA VAL A 84 -10.89 -12.94 4.99
C VAL A 84 -12.23 -12.83 4.27
N SER A 85 -13.26 -12.26 4.91
CA SER A 85 -14.55 -12.01 4.26
C SER A 85 -14.44 -11.10 3.04
N TYR A 86 -13.59 -10.09 3.07
CA TYR A 86 -13.35 -9.22 1.93
C TYR A 86 -12.59 -9.94 0.80
N ILE A 87 -11.55 -10.71 1.14
CA ILE A 87 -10.78 -11.49 0.15
C ILE A 87 -11.67 -12.48 -0.59
N THR A 88 -12.61 -13.13 0.09
CA THR A 88 -13.55 -14.06 -0.55
C THR A 88 -14.48 -13.36 -1.55
N ARG A 89 -14.83 -12.10 -1.31
CA ARG A 89 -15.75 -11.32 -2.17
C ARG A 89 -15.05 -10.54 -3.28
N ALA A 90 -13.92 -9.95 -2.99
CA ALA A 90 -13.23 -9.02 -3.88
C ALA A 90 -11.76 -9.39 -4.15
N GLY A 91 -11.23 -10.46 -3.55
CA GLY A 91 -9.83 -10.85 -3.68
C GLY A 91 -9.40 -11.15 -5.10
N LEU A 92 -10.28 -11.74 -5.91
CA LEU A 92 -10.01 -11.98 -7.33
C LEU A 92 -9.77 -10.67 -8.10
N ILE A 93 -10.60 -9.65 -7.84
CA ILE A 93 -10.47 -8.34 -8.48
C ILE A 93 -9.17 -7.67 -8.03
N ALA A 94 -8.86 -7.71 -6.74
CA ALA A 94 -7.61 -7.19 -6.18
C ALA A 94 -6.38 -7.91 -6.77
N PHE A 95 -6.44 -9.23 -6.94
CA PHE A 95 -5.39 -10.00 -7.58
C PHE A 95 -5.20 -9.63 -9.05
N ILE A 96 -6.28 -9.53 -9.82
CA ILE A 96 -6.23 -9.12 -11.24
C ILE A 96 -5.65 -7.72 -11.36
N LEU A 97 -6.09 -6.79 -10.51
CA LEU A 97 -5.56 -5.43 -10.47
C LEU A 97 -4.05 -5.43 -10.20
N ASN A 98 -3.60 -6.15 -9.18
CA ASN A 98 -2.18 -6.23 -8.83
C ASN A 98 -1.35 -6.84 -9.97
N MET A 99 -1.80 -7.94 -10.57
CA MET A 99 -1.15 -8.54 -11.73
C MET A 99 -1.08 -7.57 -12.90
N THR A 100 -2.17 -6.87 -13.21
CA THR A 100 -2.20 -5.87 -14.27
C THR A 100 -1.16 -4.78 -14.03
N MET A 101 -1.03 -4.26 -12.80
CA MET A 101 -0.04 -3.25 -12.46
C MET A 101 1.39 -3.75 -12.63
N ILE A 102 1.70 -4.99 -12.24
CA ILE A 102 3.00 -5.62 -12.45
C ILE A 102 3.31 -5.75 -13.95
N PHE A 103 2.34 -6.22 -14.75
CA PHE A 103 2.51 -6.36 -16.21
C PHE A 103 2.68 -5.01 -16.89
N VAL A 104 1.82 -4.05 -16.61
CA VAL A 104 1.90 -2.69 -17.18
C VAL A 104 3.25 -2.06 -16.82
N GLY A 105 3.67 -2.15 -15.55
CA GLY A 105 4.98 -1.66 -15.11
C GLY A 105 6.13 -2.28 -15.90
N TYR A 106 6.09 -3.59 -16.14
CA TYR A 106 7.11 -4.29 -16.93
C TYR A 106 7.17 -3.81 -18.39
N TYR A 107 6.02 -3.71 -19.06
CA TYR A 107 5.97 -3.29 -20.45
C TYR A 107 6.32 -1.81 -20.61
N VAL A 108 5.83 -0.94 -19.75
CA VAL A 108 6.22 0.48 -19.75
C VAL A 108 7.74 0.60 -19.55
N ALA A 109 8.31 -0.09 -18.58
CA ALA A 109 9.75 -0.09 -18.36
C ALA A 109 10.53 -0.64 -19.56
N LYS A 110 9.97 -1.61 -20.30
CA LYS A 110 10.59 -2.16 -21.51
C LYS A 110 10.80 -1.10 -22.59
N PHE A 111 9.91 -0.12 -22.71
CA PHE A 111 10.05 0.97 -23.68
C PHE A 111 11.04 2.04 -23.23
N TRP A 112 11.19 2.28 -21.91
CA TRP A 112 11.95 3.41 -21.36
C TRP A 112 13.31 3.03 -20.79
N THR A 113 13.57 1.75 -20.53
CA THR A 113 14.82 1.28 -19.91
C THR A 113 15.51 0.20 -20.73
N SER A 114 16.83 0.23 -20.77
CA SER A 114 17.64 -0.75 -21.52
C SER A 114 17.96 -2.01 -20.70
N GLY A 115 17.90 -1.94 -19.36
CA GLY A 115 18.32 -3.03 -18.47
C GLY A 115 17.20 -3.94 -17.99
N ILE A 116 17.36 -5.26 -18.06
CA ILE A 116 16.38 -6.24 -17.55
C ILE A 116 16.17 -6.05 -16.03
N ALA A 117 17.24 -5.77 -15.28
CA ALA A 117 17.17 -5.54 -13.84
C ALA A 117 16.28 -4.34 -13.49
N GLN A 118 16.38 -3.23 -14.24
CA GLN A 118 15.53 -2.06 -14.04
C GLN A 118 14.06 -2.36 -14.36
N ARG A 119 13.77 -3.11 -15.42
CA ARG A 119 12.42 -3.51 -15.80
C ARG A 119 11.76 -4.35 -14.70
N LYS A 120 12.52 -5.30 -14.12
CA LYS A 120 12.07 -6.12 -13.01
C LYS A 120 11.76 -5.28 -11.76
N CYS A 121 12.63 -4.32 -11.44
CA CYS A 121 12.47 -3.40 -10.31
C CYS A 121 11.21 -2.54 -10.48
N ILE A 122 11.07 -1.85 -11.61
CA ILE A 122 9.92 -0.99 -11.91
C ILE A 122 8.60 -1.79 -11.90
N SER A 123 8.62 -3.00 -12.48
CA SER A 123 7.47 -3.90 -12.47
C SER A 123 7.03 -4.24 -11.05
N LEU A 124 7.99 -4.57 -10.18
CA LEU A 124 7.72 -4.89 -8.79
C LEU A 124 7.19 -3.66 -8.02
N GLU A 125 7.81 -2.50 -8.21
CA GLU A 125 7.37 -1.25 -7.56
C GLU A 125 5.98 -0.80 -8.00
N CYS A 126 5.61 -1.01 -9.27
CA CYS A 126 4.24 -0.76 -9.73
C CYS A 126 3.22 -1.71 -9.09
N GLY A 127 3.61 -2.93 -8.75
CA GLY A 127 2.78 -3.89 -8.02
C GLY A 127 2.70 -3.62 -6.52
N LEU A 128 3.76 -3.06 -5.94
CA LEU A 128 3.86 -2.75 -4.51
C LEU A 128 3.27 -1.37 -4.23
N GLN A 129 2.04 -1.32 -3.77
CA GLN A 129 1.37 -0.08 -3.39
C GLN A 129 1.66 0.30 -1.93
N ASN A 130 1.62 1.60 -1.63
CA ASN A 130 1.81 2.07 -0.26
C ASN A 130 0.52 1.91 0.56
N GLY A 131 0.29 0.70 1.09
CA GLY A 131 -0.88 0.38 1.90
C GLY A 131 -0.97 1.22 3.18
N THR A 132 0.15 1.56 3.80
CA THR A 132 0.17 2.39 5.02
C THR A 132 -0.37 3.80 4.74
N LEU A 133 0.02 4.38 3.60
CA LEU A 133 -0.49 5.68 3.20
C LEU A 133 -1.98 5.61 2.87
N ALA A 134 -2.45 4.54 2.22
CA ALA A 134 -3.85 4.33 1.95
C ALA A 134 -4.67 4.18 3.24
N VAL A 135 -4.20 3.43 4.23
CA VAL A 135 -4.81 3.35 5.57
C VAL A 135 -4.86 4.73 6.22
N PHE A 136 -3.76 5.49 6.21
CA PHE A 136 -3.73 6.85 6.76
C PHE A 136 -4.76 7.77 6.12
N VAL A 137 -4.88 7.75 4.78
CA VAL A 137 -5.90 8.53 4.07
C VAL A 137 -7.30 8.11 4.48
N THR A 138 -7.55 6.82 4.55
CA THR A 138 -8.85 6.27 4.94
C THR A 138 -9.25 6.73 6.34
N THR A 139 -8.33 6.74 7.31
CA THR A 139 -8.60 7.23 8.68
C THR A 139 -8.85 8.74 8.75
N GLN A 140 -8.42 9.51 7.74
CA GLN A 140 -8.73 10.95 7.67
C GLN A 140 -10.07 11.25 7.00
N LEU A 141 -10.56 10.30 6.19
CA LEU A 141 -11.80 10.44 5.41
C LEU A 141 -13.01 9.79 6.07
N PHE A 142 -12.77 8.72 6.80
CA PHE A 142 -13.84 7.87 7.35
C PHE A 142 -13.51 7.49 8.79
N ASP A 143 -14.51 7.62 9.68
CA ASP A 143 -14.39 7.22 11.08
C ASP A 143 -14.54 5.70 11.27
N ASP A 144 -15.09 4.99 10.27
CA ASP A 144 -15.34 3.55 10.34
C ASP A 144 -14.15 2.75 9.80
N ILE A 145 -13.61 1.87 10.65
CA ILE A 145 -12.50 0.95 10.36
C ILE A 145 -12.79 0.05 9.15
N VAL A 146 -14.05 -0.22 8.84
CA VAL A 146 -14.46 -1.06 7.69
C VAL A 146 -13.86 -0.57 6.37
N PHE A 147 -13.64 0.73 6.22
CA PHE A 147 -13.01 1.30 5.01
C PHE A 147 -11.52 0.98 4.85
N MET A 148 -10.84 0.54 5.92
CA MET A 148 -9.45 0.10 5.86
C MET A 148 -9.30 -1.36 5.39
N VAL A 149 -10.35 -2.17 5.55
CA VAL A 149 -10.33 -3.60 5.23
C VAL A 149 -9.93 -3.89 3.78
N PRO A 150 -10.43 -3.15 2.76
CA PRO A 150 -9.99 -3.33 1.37
C PRO A 150 -8.49 -3.13 1.19
N THR A 151 -7.93 -2.12 1.84
CA THR A 151 -6.50 -1.82 1.76
C THR A 151 -5.66 -2.92 2.41
N ALA A 152 -6.05 -3.40 3.58
CA ALA A 152 -5.37 -4.50 4.27
C ALA A 152 -5.44 -5.80 3.44
N ALA A 153 -6.61 -6.14 2.91
CA ALA A 153 -6.78 -7.31 2.06
C ALA A 153 -5.94 -7.23 0.77
N TYR A 154 -5.91 -6.04 0.13
CA TYR A 154 -5.06 -5.81 -1.04
C TYR A 154 -3.58 -5.95 -0.69
N ALA A 155 -3.14 -5.42 0.46
CA ALA A 155 -1.75 -5.52 0.90
C ALA A 155 -1.30 -6.98 1.07
N LEU A 156 -2.16 -7.85 1.60
CA LEU A 156 -1.86 -9.29 1.71
C LEU A 156 -1.63 -9.92 0.33
N ILE A 157 -2.54 -9.67 -0.60
CA ILE A 157 -2.42 -10.17 -1.99
C ILE A 157 -1.14 -9.64 -2.63
N MET A 158 -0.89 -8.36 -2.51
CA MET A 158 0.28 -7.67 -3.05
C MET A 158 1.59 -8.26 -2.54
N PHE A 159 1.71 -8.55 -1.25
CA PHE A 159 2.92 -9.18 -0.70
C PHE A 159 3.08 -10.62 -1.18
N CYS A 160 2.02 -11.43 -1.22
CA CYS A 160 2.06 -12.79 -1.75
C CYS A 160 2.50 -12.81 -3.22
N THR A 161 1.89 -11.98 -4.06
CA THR A 161 2.23 -11.89 -5.49
C THR A 161 3.64 -11.38 -5.73
N SER A 162 4.09 -10.40 -4.94
CA SER A 162 5.45 -9.87 -5.03
C SER A 162 6.51 -10.91 -4.65
N ILE A 163 6.27 -11.70 -3.61
CA ILE A 163 7.16 -12.80 -3.22
C ILE A 163 7.24 -13.83 -4.36
N ILE A 164 6.09 -14.24 -4.91
CA ILE A 164 6.03 -15.18 -6.02
C ILE A 164 6.78 -14.62 -7.24
N PHE A 165 6.53 -13.35 -7.58
CA PHE A 165 7.22 -12.67 -8.68
C PHE A 165 8.74 -12.67 -8.50
N VAL A 166 9.24 -12.31 -7.31
CA VAL A 166 10.68 -12.31 -7.00
C VAL A 166 11.28 -13.71 -7.12
N LEU A 167 10.59 -14.74 -6.64
CA LEU A 167 11.04 -16.13 -6.73
C LEU A 167 11.12 -16.62 -8.17
N ILE A 168 10.14 -16.25 -9.02
CA ILE A 168 10.14 -16.59 -10.45
C ILE A 168 11.27 -15.87 -11.17
N VAL A 169 11.36 -14.57 -10.97
CA VAL A 169 12.31 -13.70 -11.68
C VAL A 169 13.77 -13.99 -11.28
N ARG A 170 14.01 -14.45 -10.05
CA ARG A 170 15.34 -14.89 -9.61
C ARG A 170 15.83 -16.15 -10.34
N LYS A 171 14.93 -16.98 -10.85
CA LYS A 171 15.27 -18.20 -11.61
C LYS A 171 15.53 -17.94 -13.10
N ILE A 172 15.15 -16.77 -13.60
CA ILE A 172 15.27 -16.39 -15.02
C ILE A 172 16.55 -15.57 -15.27
N ASN A 173 17.60 -15.84 -14.59
CA ASN A 173 18.93 -15.24 -14.89
C ASN A 173 19.76 -16.20 -15.72
#